data_93a41d627ebd688b9f4938921c3715ab
#
_entry.id   93a41d627ebd688b9f4938921c3715ab
#
_cell.length_a   1.000
_cell.length_b   1.000
_cell.length_c   1.000
_cell.angle_alpha   90.00
_cell.angle_beta   90.00
_cell.angle_gamma   90.00
#
_symmetry.space_group_name_H-M   'P 1'
#
loop_
_entity.id
_entity.type
_entity.pdbx_description
1 polymer ?
#
loop_
_entity_poly.entity_id
_entity_poly.type
_entity_poly.pdbx_seq_one_letter_code
_entity_poly.pdbx_strand_id
1 'polypeptide(L)'
;ELVGKSGKIYTIERIPELAELAKSNLERAGYSNVTVIHDDGSCGLPEHAPYERITVTSAAPEVPQPLREQLSKNGIMVVPVGTRRQTLAIVRKDNEGNINYRTWGEVIFVPLIGKYGF
;
A
#
# COMPACT_ATOMS: atom_id res chain seq x y z
N GLU A 1 -8.08 -11.99 -6.36
CA GLU A 1 -8.90 -13.11 -5.87
C GLU A 1 -9.48 -12.87 -4.48
N LEU A 2 -8.65 -12.49 -3.49
CA LEU A 2 -9.09 -12.30 -2.11
C LEU A 2 -10.24 -11.29 -1.94
N VAL A 3 -10.25 -10.22 -2.74
CA VAL A 3 -11.32 -9.21 -2.69
C VAL A 3 -12.59 -9.65 -3.44
N GLY A 4 -12.52 -10.73 -4.19
CA GLY A 4 -13.61 -11.22 -5.00
C GLY A 4 -13.93 -10.35 -6.21
N LYS A 5 -14.96 -10.72 -6.96
CA LYS A 5 -15.34 -10.02 -8.20
C LYS A 5 -15.91 -8.63 -7.98
N SER A 6 -16.53 -8.39 -6.82
CA SER A 6 -17.09 -7.08 -6.45
C SER A 6 -16.07 -6.15 -5.78
N GLY A 7 -14.94 -6.69 -5.36
CA GLY A 7 -13.87 -5.91 -4.77
C GLY A 7 -13.08 -5.13 -5.81
N LYS A 8 -12.44 -4.04 -5.38
CA LYS A 8 -11.65 -3.19 -6.25
C LYS A 8 -10.26 -2.96 -5.65
N ILE A 9 -9.23 -3.04 -6.50
CA ILE A 9 -7.84 -2.83 -6.11
C ILE A 9 -7.24 -1.70 -6.95
N TYR A 10 -6.56 -0.79 -6.28
CA TYR A 10 -5.68 0.18 -6.89
C TYR A 10 -4.24 -0.19 -6.54
N THR A 11 -3.38 -0.30 -7.51
CA THR A 11 -1.95 -0.53 -7.31
C THR A 11 -1.15 0.60 -7.93
N ILE A 12 -0.15 1.08 -7.20
CA ILE A 12 0.67 2.22 -7.62
C ILE A 12 2.09 1.73 -7.84
N GLU A 13 2.64 2.04 -9.00
CA GLU A 13 4.01 1.72 -9.38
C GLU A 13 4.71 3.00 -9.86
N ARG A 14 5.89 3.28 -9.28
CA ARG A 14 6.69 4.46 -9.58
C ARG A 14 7.41 4.36 -10.93
N ILE A 15 7.79 3.16 -11.32
CA ILE A 15 8.56 2.93 -12.55
C ILE A 15 7.60 2.69 -13.72
N PRO A 16 7.60 3.57 -14.75
CA PRO A 16 6.60 3.51 -15.83
C PRO A 16 6.61 2.18 -16.57
N GLU A 17 7.78 1.62 -16.86
CA GLU A 17 7.91 0.33 -17.54
C GLU A 17 7.30 -0.82 -16.75
N LEU A 18 7.44 -0.79 -15.42
CA LEU A 18 6.85 -1.79 -14.53
C LEU A 18 5.34 -1.60 -14.38
N ALA A 19 4.86 -0.37 -14.41
CA ALA A 19 3.43 -0.08 -14.43
C ALA A 19 2.76 -0.67 -15.69
N GLU A 20 3.38 -0.47 -16.87
CA GLU A 20 2.89 -1.06 -18.12
C GLU A 20 2.95 -2.59 -18.12
N LEU A 21 4.03 -3.16 -17.58
CA LEU A 21 4.15 -4.61 -17.43
C LEU A 21 3.06 -5.18 -16.51
N ALA A 22 2.77 -4.51 -15.40
CA ALA A 22 1.72 -4.90 -14.47
C ALA A 22 0.34 -4.89 -15.16
N LYS A 23 0.01 -3.84 -15.91
CA LYS A 23 -1.22 -3.76 -16.69
C LYS A 23 -1.36 -4.94 -17.65
N SER A 24 -0.32 -5.21 -18.43
CA SER A 24 -0.28 -6.30 -19.39
C SER A 24 -0.46 -7.68 -18.72
N ASN A 25 0.22 -7.90 -17.59
CA ASN A 25 0.13 -9.15 -16.85
C ASN A 25 -1.26 -9.38 -16.26
N LEU A 26 -1.90 -8.33 -15.72
CA LEU A 26 -3.24 -8.40 -15.15
C LEU A 26 -4.29 -8.69 -16.23
N GLU A 27 -4.17 -8.06 -17.40
CA GLU A 27 -5.04 -8.33 -18.54
C GLU A 27 -4.94 -9.78 -19.00
N ARG A 28 -3.71 -10.30 -19.15
CA ARG A 28 -3.48 -11.70 -19.53
C ARG A 28 -4.01 -12.70 -18.49
N ALA A 29 -3.95 -12.33 -17.22
CA ALA A 29 -4.49 -13.16 -16.13
C ALA A 29 -6.01 -13.06 -15.98
N GLY A 30 -6.66 -12.14 -16.72
CA GLY A 30 -8.11 -11.98 -16.70
C GLY A 30 -8.66 -11.17 -15.52
N TYR A 31 -7.83 -10.36 -14.85
CA TYR A 31 -8.27 -9.48 -13.76
C TYR A 31 -8.67 -8.10 -14.29
N SER A 32 -9.95 -7.77 -14.20
CA SER A 32 -10.50 -6.48 -14.64
C SER A 32 -10.77 -5.50 -13.48
N ASN A 33 -10.68 -5.97 -12.24
CA ASN A 33 -10.98 -5.18 -11.05
C ASN A 33 -9.73 -4.56 -10.38
N VAL A 34 -8.60 -4.57 -11.07
CA VAL A 34 -7.34 -3.97 -10.62
C VAL A 34 -6.97 -2.80 -11.55
N THR A 35 -6.81 -1.62 -10.98
CA THR A 35 -6.34 -0.43 -11.70
C THR A 35 -4.89 -0.17 -11.35
N VAL A 36 -4.02 -0.14 -12.34
CA VAL A 36 -2.60 0.19 -12.19
C VAL A 36 -2.40 1.68 -12.44
N ILE A 37 -1.72 2.34 -11.53
CA ILE A 37 -1.45 3.78 -11.58
C ILE A 37 0.06 4.00 -11.52
N HIS A 38 0.58 4.79 -12.45
CA HIS A 38 1.96 5.23 -12.47
C HIS A 38 2.07 6.52 -11.64
N ASP A 39 2.53 6.41 -10.40
CA ASP A 39 2.67 7.55 -9.48
C ASP A 39 3.58 7.20 -8.29
N ASP A 40 3.76 8.17 -7.39
CA ASP A 40 4.45 8.01 -6.11
C ASP A 40 3.53 7.34 -5.08
N GLY A 41 3.77 6.05 -4.83
CA GLY A 41 2.96 5.27 -3.88
C GLY A 41 3.05 5.75 -2.43
N SER A 42 4.09 6.50 -2.05
CA SER A 42 4.20 7.06 -0.69
C SER A 42 3.15 8.14 -0.39
N CYS A 43 2.57 8.72 -1.43
CA CYS A 43 1.47 9.69 -1.34
C CYS A 43 0.09 9.02 -1.25
N GLY A 44 0.03 7.71 -1.50
CA GLY A 44 -1.24 7.00 -1.64
C GLY A 44 -2.00 7.43 -2.88
N LEU A 45 -3.31 7.34 -2.81
CA LEU A 45 -4.22 7.71 -3.90
C LEU A 45 -5.46 8.40 -3.30
N PRO A 46 -5.40 9.71 -3.05
CA PRO A 46 -6.48 10.43 -2.37
C PRO A 46 -7.83 10.36 -3.09
N GLU A 47 -7.82 10.27 -4.42
CA GLU A 47 -9.01 10.35 -5.27
C GLU A 47 -10.05 9.27 -4.96
N HIS A 48 -9.61 8.12 -4.45
CA HIS A 48 -10.48 6.99 -4.15
C HIS A 48 -10.47 6.58 -2.68
N ALA A 49 -9.80 7.37 -1.83
CA ALA A 49 -9.78 7.13 -0.38
C ALA A 49 -11.20 7.30 0.23
N PRO A 50 -11.49 6.66 1.39
CA PRO A 50 -10.59 5.80 2.17
C PRO A 50 -10.52 4.36 1.68
N TYR A 51 -9.49 3.63 2.17
CA TYR A 51 -9.24 2.23 1.82
C TYR A 51 -9.38 1.33 3.04
N GLU A 52 -10.05 0.21 2.86
CA GLU A 52 -10.24 -0.79 3.93
C GLU A 52 -8.96 -1.59 4.18
N ARG A 53 -8.15 -1.80 3.14
CA ARG A 53 -6.88 -2.53 3.21
C ARG A 53 -5.83 -1.79 2.40
N ILE A 54 -4.65 -1.63 3.00
CA ILE A 54 -3.48 -1.07 2.32
C ILE A 54 -2.31 -2.03 2.54
N THR A 55 -1.65 -2.41 1.46
CA THR A 55 -0.42 -3.20 1.51
C THR A 55 0.70 -2.41 0.85
N VAL A 56 1.79 -2.19 1.57
CA VAL A 56 2.99 -1.54 1.04
C VAL A 56 4.08 -2.59 0.87
N THR A 57 4.58 -2.73 -0.34
CA THR A 57 5.57 -3.76 -0.71
C THR A 57 6.97 -3.20 -0.88
N SER A 58 7.26 -2.11 -0.19
CA SER A 58 8.57 -1.48 -0.07
C SER A 58 8.70 -0.86 1.33
N ALA A 59 9.92 -0.75 1.85
CA ALA A 59 10.14 -0.28 3.21
C ALA A 59 10.20 1.25 3.28
N ALA A 60 9.46 1.84 4.20
CA ALA A 60 9.48 3.27 4.48
C ALA A 60 10.32 3.57 5.73
N PRO A 61 10.91 4.78 5.87
CA PRO A 61 11.61 5.16 7.11
C PRO A 61 10.66 5.17 8.32
N GLU A 62 9.42 5.53 8.08
CA GLU A 62 8.31 5.49 9.05
C GLU A 62 7.00 5.22 8.30
N VAL A 63 5.92 4.97 9.00
CA VAL A 63 4.60 4.79 8.36
C VAL A 63 4.17 6.11 7.69
N PRO A 64 4.03 6.15 6.35
CA PRO A 64 3.71 7.39 5.65
C PRO A 64 2.40 8.02 6.12
N GLN A 65 2.45 9.31 6.45
CA GLN A 65 1.27 10.05 6.92
C GLN A 65 0.08 9.97 5.94
N PRO A 66 0.26 10.16 4.62
CA PRO A 66 -0.87 10.07 3.69
C PRO A 66 -1.57 8.73 3.70
N LEU A 67 -0.83 7.64 3.89
CA LEU A 67 -1.42 6.30 3.94
C LEU A 67 -2.24 6.10 5.23
N ARG A 68 -1.76 6.63 6.37
CA ARG A 68 -2.54 6.61 7.61
C ARG A 68 -3.85 7.37 7.46
N GLU A 69 -3.80 8.53 6.83
CA GLU A 69 -4.98 9.38 6.60
C GLU A 69 -5.99 8.72 5.66
N GLN A 70 -5.50 8.00 4.64
CA GLN A 70 -6.33 7.32 3.64
C GLN A 70 -6.84 5.94 4.09
N LEU A 71 -6.38 5.43 5.22
CA LEU A 71 -6.90 4.19 5.80
C LEU A 71 -8.30 4.44 6.38
N SER A 72 -9.27 3.62 6.01
CA SER A 72 -10.63 3.76 6.52
C SER A 72 -10.73 3.37 8.00
N LYS A 73 -11.79 3.83 8.67
CA LYS A 73 -12.17 3.31 9.98
C LYS A 73 -12.36 1.80 9.89
N ASN A 74 -11.87 1.07 10.88
CA ASN A 74 -11.79 -0.39 10.90
C ASN A 74 -10.87 -0.98 9.80
N GLY A 75 -10.07 -0.14 9.13
CA GLY A 75 -9.11 -0.55 8.13
C GLY A 75 -7.82 -1.10 8.73
N ILE A 76 -7.10 -1.87 7.91
CA ILE A 76 -5.82 -2.46 8.28
C ILE A 76 -4.82 -2.16 7.17
N MET A 77 -3.64 -1.68 7.56
CA MET A 77 -2.51 -1.48 6.68
C MET A 77 -1.33 -2.33 7.15
N VAL A 78 -0.59 -2.87 6.18
CA VAL A 78 0.67 -3.57 6.43
C VAL A 78 1.76 -2.85 5.66
N VAL A 79 2.81 -2.45 6.38
CA VAL A 79 3.92 -1.68 5.79
C VAL A 79 5.26 -2.07 6.45
N PRO A 80 6.30 -2.42 5.66
CA PRO A 80 7.64 -2.57 6.20
C PRO A 80 8.21 -1.20 6.62
N VAL A 81 8.77 -1.13 7.82
CA VAL A 81 9.35 0.11 8.36
C VAL A 81 10.80 -0.14 8.81
N GLY A 82 11.68 0.74 8.42
CA GLY A 82 13.09 0.72 8.78
C GLY A 82 14.02 0.92 7.60
N THR A 83 15.32 0.95 7.89
CA THR A 83 16.39 1.13 6.91
C THR A 83 17.19 -0.17 6.74
N ARG A 84 18.25 -0.37 7.53
CA ARG A 84 19.04 -1.61 7.54
C ARG A 84 18.33 -2.76 8.23
N ARG A 85 17.61 -2.46 9.30
CA ARG A 85 16.70 -3.39 9.97
C ARG A 85 15.28 -2.91 9.74
N GLN A 86 14.47 -3.80 9.24
CA GLN A 86 13.07 -3.50 8.92
C GLN A 86 12.17 -4.44 9.69
N THR A 87 11.08 -3.92 10.20
CA THR A 87 10.01 -4.69 10.81
C THR A 87 8.72 -4.49 10.04
N LEU A 88 7.88 -5.50 10.01
CA LEU A 88 6.57 -5.37 9.42
C LEU A 88 5.64 -4.68 10.41
N ALA A 89 5.22 -3.47 10.09
CA ALA A 89 4.22 -2.76 10.89
C ALA A 89 2.81 -3.13 10.43
N ILE A 90 1.96 -3.45 11.40
CA ILE A 90 0.52 -3.64 11.20
C ILE A 90 -0.17 -2.44 11.84
N VAL A 91 -0.82 -1.65 11.01
CA VAL A 91 -1.50 -0.41 11.41
C VAL A 91 -2.99 -0.64 11.33
N ARG A 92 -3.70 -0.35 12.42
CA ARG A 92 -5.16 -0.47 12.50
C ARG A 92 -5.75 0.88 12.85
N LYS A 93 -6.81 1.25 12.16
CA LYS A 93 -7.63 2.39 12.53
C LYS A 93 -8.93 1.86 13.14
N ASP A 94 -9.26 2.28 14.35
CA ASP A 94 -10.47 1.83 15.02
C ASP A 94 -11.73 2.56 14.51
N ASN A 95 -12.88 2.23 15.09
CA ASN A 95 -14.15 2.83 14.72
C ASN A 95 -14.25 4.34 15.04
N GLU A 96 -13.40 4.84 15.94
CA GLU A 96 -13.34 6.25 16.33
C GLU A 96 -12.27 7.03 15.54
N GLY A 97 -11.49 6.34 14.69
CA GLY A 97 -10.41 6.92 13.90
C GLY A 97 -9.05 6.91 14.61
N ASN A 98 -8.93 6.26 15.76
CA ASN A 98 -7.66 6.12 16.47
C ASN A 98 -6.75 5.10 15.78
N ILE A 99 -5.45 5.41 15.74
CA ILE A 99 -4.44 4.56 15.11
C ILE A 99 -3.73 3.71 16.18
N ASN A 100 -3.66 2.42 15.92
CA ASN A 100 -2.91 1.44 16.72
C ASN A 100 -1.83 0.80 15.85
N TYR A 101 -0.62 0.66 16.39
CA TYR A 101 0.52 0.06 15.73
C TYR A 101 0.94 -1.22 16.43
N ARG A 102 1.21 -2.27 15.64
CA ARG A 102 1.89 -3.48 16.10
C ARG A 102 3.02 -3.80 15.13
N THR A 103 4.08 -4.39 15.63
CA THR A 103 5.17 -4.91 14.80
C THR A 103 5.12 -6.42 14.76
N TRP A 104 5.44 -7.00 13.60
CA TRP A 104 5.50 -8.44 13.44
C TRP A 104 6.72 -8.84 12.62
N GLY A 105 7.71 -9.39 13.32
CA GLY A 105 8.89 -9.98 12.70
C GLY A 105 9.82 -9.03 11.94
N GLU A 106 11.01 -9.51 11.65
CA GLU A 106 11.96 -8.82 10.78
C GLU A 106 11.69 -9.20 9.33
N VAL A 107 11.84 -8.22 8.44
CA VAL A 107 11.60 -8.35 7.00
C VAL A 107 12.69 -7.61 6.23
N ILE A 108 12.80 -7.91 4.93
CA ILE A 108 13.70 -7.22 4.01
C ILE A 108 12.91 -6.86 2.76
N PHE A 109 12.74 -5.59 2.53
CA PHE A 109 12.10 -5.02 1.35
C PHE A 109 13.00 -3.96 0.72
N VAL A 110 12.80 -3.71 -0.57
CA VAL A 110 13.41 -2.56 -1.27
C VAL A 110 12.87 -1.25 -0.67
N PRO A 111 13.63 -0.14 -0.75
CA PRO A 111 13.16 1.13 -0.19
C PRO A 111 11.96 1.70 -0.95
N LEU A 112 11.02 2.25 -0.22
CA LEU A 112 9.93 3.06 -0.76
C LEU A 112 10.49 4.42 -1.17
N ILE A 113 10.63 4.64 -2.45
CA ILE A 113 11.16 5.90 -2.99
C ILE A 113 10.00 6.85 -3.27
N GLY A 114 10.02 8.03 -2.66
CA GLY A 114 8.97 9.02 -2.87
C GLY A 114 8.98 10.12 -1.80
N LYS A 115 8.04 11.03 -1.92
CA LYS A 115 7.94 12.23 -1.05
C LYS A 115 7.84 11.89 0.45
N TYR A 116 7.17 10.81 0.79
CA TYR A 116 6.99 10.34 2.18
C TYR A 116 7.70 8.99 2.42
N GLY A 117 8.65 8.65 1.58
CA GLY A 117 9.54 7.53 1.69
C GLY A 117 11.00 7.97 1.86
N PHE A 118 11.87 7.35 1.10
CA PHE A 118 13.30 7.70 1.02
C PHE A 118 13.60 8.63 -0.13
#